data_3181611d7ba4e4d688a9742a1fedab76
#
_entry.id   3181611d7ba4e4d688a9742a1fedab76
#
_cell.length_a   1.000
_cell.length_b   1.000
_cell.length_c   1.000
_cell.angle_alpha   90.00
_cell.angle_beta   90.00
_cell.angle_gamma   90.00
#
_symmetry.space_group_name_H-M   'P 1'
#
loop_
_entity.id
_entity.type
_entity.pdbx_description
1 polymer ?
#
loop_
_entity_poly.entity_id
_entity_poly.type
_entity_poly.pdbx_seq_one_letter_code
_entity_poly.pdbx_strand_id
1 'polypeptide(L)'
;MRTDAVSELIAEVCDRVILPRFRALDAHEVEHKRPGDVVTIADREAEAELTAAFRAATPDALVVGEEASFADPSLPRGLAGAAHAWVIDPVDGTRNFASGSPDFGVMVAEVRDGATTRGWIWQPQRGDLYVAERGGGATCNGTPLVRVPASTSDAPTPDSAK
;
A
#
# COMPACT_ATOMS: atom_id res chain seq x y z
N MET A 1 -5.78 -3.39 15.90
CA MET A 1 -4.63 -4.32 15.73
C MET A 1 -3.34 -3.65 16.18
N ARG A 2 -2.34 -4.42 16.64
CA ARG A 2 -0.98 -3.91 16.95
C ARG A 2 -0.22 -3.71 15.64
N THR A 3 0.79 -2.82 15.65
CA THR A 3 1.59 -2.48 14.45
C THR A 3 2.32 -3.71 13.90
N ASP A 4 2.94 -4.51 14.77
CA ASP A 4 3.61 -5.76 14.41
C ASP A 4 2.66 -6.81 13.79
N ALA A 5 1.46 -6.97 14.36
CA ALA A 5 0.47 -7.90 13.82
C ALA A 5 -0.05 -7.51 12.43
N VAL A 6 -0.09 -6.21 12.12
CA VAL A 6 -0.40 -5.75 10.75
C VAL A 6 0.76 -6.04 9.80
N SER A 7 1.99 -5.82 10.25
CA SER A 7 3.20 -6.15 9.48
C SER A 7 3.28 -7.64 9.13
N GLU A 8 3.03 -8.50 10.12
CA GLU A 8 3.00 -9.97 9.94
C GLU A 8 1.90 -10.38 8.95
N LEU A 9 0.69 -9.82 9.08
CA LEU A 9 -0.41 -10.10 8.16
C LEU A 9 -0.08 -9.72 6.71
N ILE A 10 0.50 -8.52 6.50
CA ILE A 10 0.89 -8.06 5.16
C ILE A 10 1.92 -9.01 4.55
N ALA A 11 2.95 -9.38 5.30
CA ALA A 11 3.99 -10.29 4.84
C ALA A 11 3.40 -11.68 4.52
N GLU A 12 2.55 -12.24 5.40
CA GLU A 12 1.92 -13.54 5.21
C GLU A 12 1.04 -13.59 3.95
N VAL A 13 0.20 -12.58 3.74
CA VAL A 13 -0.64 -12.49 2.53
C VAL A 13 0.23 -12.32 1.28
N CYS A 14 1.27 -11.51 1.35
CA CYS A 14 2.21 -11.34 0.24
C CYS A 14 2.88 -12.66 -0.14
N ASP A 15 3.42 -13.41 0.83
CA ASP A 15 4.11 -14.68 0.61
C ASP A 15 3.18 -15.75 0.05
N ARG A 16 1.92 -15.79 0.48
CA ARG A 16 0.96 -16.82 0.09
C ARG A 16 0.24 -16.51 -1.21
N VAL A 17 -0.07 -15.24 -1.48
CA VAL A 17 -0.96 -14.84 -2.59
C VAL A 17 -0.19 -14.16 -3.71
N ILE A 18 0.67 -13.19 -3.39
CA ILE A 18 1.31 -12.33 -4.38
C ILE A 18 2.57 -12.96 -4.97
N LEU A 19 3.51 -13.35 -4.12
CA LEU A 19 4.81 -13.84 -4.56
C LEU A 19 4.76 -15.11 -5.42
N PRO A 20 3.84 -16.09 -5.18
CA PRO A 20 3.73 -17.26 -6.06
C PRO A 20 3.34 -16.92 -7.50
N ARG A 21 2.71 -15.75 -7.72
CA ARG A 21 2.29 -15.27 -9.05
C ARG A 21 3.30 -14.33 -9.70
N PHE A 22 4.29 -13.88 -8.95
CA PHE A 22 5.32 -13.00 -9.50
C PHE A 22 6.13 -13.75 -10.57
N ARG A 23 6.12 -13.21 -11.82
CA ARG A 23 6.72 -13.84 -13.01
C ARG A 23 6.11 -15.20 -13.39
N ALA A 24 4.93 -15.50 -12.89
CA ALA A 24 4.22 -16.76 -13.13
C ALA A 24 2.74 -16.53 -13.49
N LEU A 25 2.37 -15.29 -13.82
CA LEU A 25 1.00 -14.96 -14.27
C LEU A 25 0.72 -15.54 -15.64
N ASP A 26 -0.41 -16.21 -15.78
CA ASP A 26 -0.98 -16.55 -17.07
C ASP A 26 -1.68 -15.33 -17.71
N ALA A 27 -1.81 -15.33 -19.04
CA ALA A 27 -2.40 -14.20 -19.75
C ALA A 27 -3.85 -13.88 -19.33
N HIS A 28 -4.61 -14.87 -18.88
CA HIS A 28 -5.99 -14.70 -18.40
C HIS A 28 -6.07 -14.17 -16.96
N GLU A 29 -4.97 -14.12 -16.23
CA GLU A 29 -4.87 -13.58 -14.86
C GLU A 29 -4.55 -12.08 -14.84
N VAL A 30 -4.35 -11.46 -16.02
CA VAL A 30 -4.08 -10.03 -16.19
C VAL A 30 -5.22 -9.40 -16.95
N GLU A 31 -5.84 -8.40 -16.35
CA GLU A 31 -6.94 -7.65 -16.96
C GLU A 31 -6.60 -6.16 -17.04
N HIS A 32 -7.24 -5.46 -17.99
CA HIS A 32 -7.13 -4.01 -18.13
C HIS A 32 -8.42 -3.34 -17.66
N LYS A 33 -8.36 -2.60 -16.54
CA LYS A 33 -9.48 -1.78 -16.05
C LYS A 33 -9.78 -0.61 -16.99
N ARG A 34 -8.71 0.01 -17.53
CA ARG A 34 -8.71 1.14 -18.47
C ARG A 34 -7.40 1.11 -19.27
N PRO A 35 -7.26 1.91 -20.38
CA PRO A 35 -5.99 2.04 -21.05
C PRO A 35 -4.86 2.45 -20.08
N GLY A 36 -3.90 1.56 -19.90
CA GLY A 36 -2.76 1.76 -19.01
C GLY A 36 -3.01 1.42 -17.53
N ASP A 37 -4.19 0.98 -17.15
CA ASP A 37 -4.55 0.56 -15.79
C ASP A 37 -4.75 -0.97 -15.79
N VAL A 38 -3.87 -1.68 -15.08
CA VAL A 38 -3.78 -3.13 -15.05
C VAL A 38 -4.17 -3.65 -13.67
N VAL A 39 -4.90 -4.75 -13.64
CA VAL A 39 -5.19 -5.52 -12.43
C VAL A 39 -4.85 -6.98 -12.69
N THR A 40 -4.36 -7.67 -11.67
CA THR A 40 -4.11 -9.10 -11.74
C THR A 40 -4.98 -9.87 -10.73
N ILE A 41 -5.01 -11.19 -10.87
CA ILE A 41 -5.65 -12.06 -9.87
C ILE A 41 -5.01 -11.89 -8.49
N ALA A 42 -3.69 -11.57 -8.43
CA ALA A 42 -2.98 -11.33 -7.17
C ALA A 42 -3.52 -10.12 -6.41
N ASP A 43 -3.82 -9.01 -7.11
CA ASP A 43 -4.41 -7.80 -6.52
C ASP A 43 -5.74 -8.14 -5.85
N ARG A 44 -6.64 -8.82 -6.57
CA ARG A 44 -7.99 -9.14 -6.09
C ARG A 44 -7.98 -10.10 -4.89
N GLU A 45 -7.19 -11.16 -4.97
CA GLU A 45 -7.12 -12.15 -3.89
C GLU A 45 -6.44 -11.57 -2.66
N ALA A 46 -5.34 -10.83 -2.81
CA ALA A 46 -4.67 -10.19 -1.69
C ALA A 46 -5.56 -9.13 -1.01
N GLU A 47 -6.29 -8.30 -1.78
CA GLU A 47 -7.27 -7.37 -1.21
C GLU A 47 -8.37 -8.08 -0.45
N ALA A 48 -8.91 -9.17 -1.00
CA ALA A 48 -9.97 -9.94 -0.35
C ALA A 48 -9.51 -10.52 0.99
N GLU A 49 -8.30 -11.09 1.05
CA GLU A 49 -7.75 -11.67 2.27
C GLU A 49 -7.42 -10.60 3.33
N LEU A 50 -6.74 -9.51 2.95
CA LEU A 50 -6.46 -8.39 3.85
C LEU A 50 -7.77 -7.78 4.39
N THR A 51 -8.77 -7.57 3.51
CA THR A 51 -10.09 -7.07 3.90
C THR A 51 -10.76 -8.00 4.91
N ALA A 52 -10.76 -9.31 4.68
CA ALA A 52 -11.35 -10.27 5.60
C ALA A 52 -10.66 -10.26 6.96
N ALA A 53 -9.32 -10.20 6.99
CA ALA A 53 -8.55 -10.15 8.22
C ALA A 53 -8.78 -8.86 9.00
N PHE A 54 -8.81 -7.70 8.34
CA PHE A 54 -9.08 -6.42 9.01
C PHE A 54 -10.51 -6.35 9.55
N ARG A 55 -11.51 -6.84 8.80
CA ARG A 55 -12.91 -6.92 9.29
C ARG A 55 -13.06 -7.85 10.48
N ALA A 56 -12.36 -8.98 10.48
CA ALA A 56 -12.38 -9.90 11.62
C ALA A 56 -11.75 -9.30 12.87
N ALA A 57 -10.63 -8.58 12.71
CA ALA A 57 -9.91 -7.98 13.84
C ALA A 57 -10.50 -6.66 14.33
N THR A 58 -11.22 -5.93 13.47
CA THR A 58 -11.80 -4.60 13.74
C THR A 58 -13.15 -4.48 13.06
N PRO A 59 -14.22 -5.14 13.57
CA PRO A 59 -15.52 -5.25 12.90
C PRO A 59 -16.19 -3.91 12.59
N ASP A 60 -15.94 -2.89 13.41
CA ASP A 60 -16.53 -1.55 13.26
C ASP A 60 -15.72 -0.64 12.33
N ALA A 61 -14.58 -1.11 11.81
CA ALA A 61 -13.75 -0.32 10.92
C ALA A 61 -14.28 -0.40 9.46
N LEU A 62 -14.28 0.75 8.78
CA LEU A 62 -14.44 0.78 7.33
C LEU A 62 -13.17 0.21 6.69
N VAL A 63 -13.32 -0.71 5.73
CA VAL A 63 -12.18 -1.20 4.94
C VAL A 63 -12.37 -0.76 3.50
N VAL A 64 -11.40 -0.01 2.98
CA VAL A 64 -11.37 0.59 1.65
C VAL A 64 -10.18 0.02 0.89
N GLY A 65 -10.43 -0.87 -0.05
CA GLY A 65 -9.43 -1.40 -0.96
C GLY A 65 -9.43 -0.68 -2.29
N GLU A 66 -8.36 -0.81 -3.07
CA GLU A 66 -8.25 -0.23 -4.41
C GLU A 66 -9.28 -0.84 -5.36
N GLU A 67 -9.34 -2.18 -5.40
CA GLU A 67 -10.22 -2.92 -6.31
C GLU A 67 -11.70 -2.72 -5.95
N ALA A 68 -12.02 -2.73 -4.65
CA ALA A 68 -13.36 -2.43 -4.17
C ALA A 68 -13.77 -0.99 -4.50
N SER A 69 -12.84 -0.03 -4.41
CA SER A 69 -13.10 1.38 -4.75
C SER A 69 -13.28 1.59 -6.25
N PHE A 70 -12.61 0.80 -7.08
CA PHE A 70 -12.84 0.79 -8.52
C PHE A 70 -14.25 0.29 -8.86
N ALA A 71 -14.69 -0.77 -8.18
CA ALA A 71 -16.03 -1.34 -8.35
C ALA A 71 -17.14 -0.42 -7.78
N ASP A 72 -16.88 0.22 -6.63
CA ASP A 72 -17.77 1.20 -5.98
C ASP A 72 -17.05 2.50 -5.66
N PRO A 73 -17.08 3.51 -6.53
CA PRO A 73 -16.46 4.82 -6.32
C PRO A 73 -17.02 5.63 -5.14
N SER A 74 -18.09 5.17 -4.51
CA SER A 74 -18.65 5.80 -3.30
C SER A 74 -17.91 5.39 -2.03
N LEU A 75 -17.25 4.23 -2.03
CA LEU A 75 -16.60 3.64 -0.87
C LEU A 75 -15.55 4.57 -0.22
N PRO A 76 -14.64 5.21 -0.96
CA PRO A 76 -13.65 6.13 -0.37
C PRO A 76 -14.27 7.38 0.29
N ARG A 77 -15.48 7.77 -0.09
CA ARG A 77 -16.18 8.92 0.51
C ARG A 77 -16.49 8.70 1.98
N GLY A 78 -16.64 7.43 2.39
CA GLY A 78 -16.85 7.05 3.78
C GLY A 78 -15.66 7.38 4.71
N LEU A 79 -14.45 7.53 4.18
CA LEU A 79 -13.24 7.79 4.97
C LEU A 79 -13.34 9.07 5.79
N ALA A 80 -13.95 10.13 5.24
CA ALA A 80 -14.04 11.44 5.90
C ALA A 80 -14.89 11.39 7.19
N GLY A 81 -15.84 10.46 7.28
CA GLY A 81 -16.73 10.32 8.45
C GLY A 81 -16.43 9.09 9.30
N ALA A 82 -15.47 8.26 8.92
CA ALA A 82 -15.16 7.04 9.64
C ALA A 82 -14.33 7.33 10.88
N ALA A 83 -14.80 6.88 12.05
CA ALA A 83 -14.02 6.91 13.29
C ALA A 83 -12.79 6.00 13.19
N HIS A 84 -12.89 4.91 12.43
CA HIS A 84 -11.79 3.99 12.14
C HIS A 84 -11.92 3.44 10.72
N ALA A 85 -10.82 3.47 9.97
CA ALA A 85 -10.77 2.84 8.66
C ALA A 85 -9.38 2.23 8.38
N TRP A 86 -9.38 1.24 7.46
CA TRP A 86 -8.21 0.68 6.82
C TRP A 86 -8.27 1.00 5.33
N VAL A 87 -7.17 1.44 4.76
CA VAL A 87 -7.01 1.66 3.33
C VAL A 87 -5.96 0.68 2.83
N ILE A 88 -6.25 -0.03 1.75
CA ILE A 88 -5.44 -1.11 1.21
C ILE A 88 -5.17 -0.86 -0.26
N ASP A 89 -3.90 -0.92 -0.64
CA ASP A 89 -3.44 -1.13 -2.01
C ASP A 89 -2.66 -2.45 -2.01
N PRO A 90 -3.24 -3.52 -2.57
CA PRO A 90 -2.67 -4.87 -2.47
C PRO A 90 -1.41 -5.06 -3.30
N VAL A 91 -1.29 -4.37 -4.45
CA VAL A 91 -0.12 -4.43 -5.32
C VAL A 91 0.13 -3.05 -5.96
N ASP A 92 0.65 -2.09 -5.17
CA ASP A 92 1.14 -0.84 -5.76
C ASP A 92 2.22 -1.15 -6.80
N GLY A 93 2.04 -0.61 -7.99
CA GLY A 93 2.90 -0.95 -9.11
C GLY A 93 2.46 -2.23 -9.86
N THR A 94 1.16 -2.51 -9.97
CA THR A 94 0.59 -3.69 -10.65
C THR A 94 1.17 -3.92 -12.05
N ARG A 95 1.45 -2.84 -12.80
CA ARG A 95 2.10 -2.96 -14.12
C ARG A 95 3.52 -3.52 -14.03
N ASN A 96 4.29 -3.08 -13.04
CA ASN A 96 5.64 -3.60 -12.77
C ASN A 96 5.55 -5.07 -12.41
N PHE A 97 4.65 -5.42 -11.50
CA PHE A 97 4.39 -6.80 -11.09
C PHE A 97 4.06 -7.68 -12.31
N ALA A 98 3.08 -7.29 -13.11
CA ALA A 98 2.64 -8.02 -14.30
C ALA A 98 3.75 -8.17 -15.37
N SER A 99 4.67 -7.20 -15.49
CA SER A 99 5.82 -7.25 -16.38
C SER A 99 7.03 -7.99 -15.81
N GLY A 100 6.95 -8.46 -14.53
CA GLY A 100 8.06 -9.13 -13.84
C GLY A 100 9.15 -8.20 -13.33
N SER A 101 8.89 -6.88 -13.24
CA SER A 101 9.76 -5.92 -12.55
C SER A 101 9.65 -6.08 -11.03
N PRO A 102 10.75 -5.99 -10.29
CA PRO A 102 10.75 -6.13 -8.83
C PRO A 102 10.20 -4.89 -8.09
N ASP A 103 9.86 -3.82 -8.80
CA ASP A 103 9.45 -2.55 -8.20
C ASP A 103 7.92 -2.51 -8.00
N PHE A 104 7.46 -3.25 -6.98
CA PHE A 104 6.09 -3.25 -6.50
C PHE A 104 6.07 -3.42 -4.97
N GLY A 105 4.94 -3.10 -4.36
CA GLY A 105 4.76 -3.23 -2.93
C GLY A 105 3.32 -3.43 -2.50
N VAL A 106 3.10 -3.81 -1.24
CA VAL A 106 1.80 -3.85 -0.58
C VAL A 106 1.71 -2.64 0.33
N MET A 107 0.65 -1.85 0.21
CA MET A 107 0.45 -0.67 1.05
C MET A 107 -0.81 -0.80 1.89
N VAL A 108 -0.68 -0.46 3.18
CA VAL A 108 -1.80 -0.38 4.12
C VAL A 108 -1.69 0.91 4.92
N ALA A 109 -2.82 1.58 5.14
CA ALA A 109 -2.90 2.70 6.06
C ALA A 109 -4.05 2.52 7.05
N GLU A 110 -3.81 2.91 8.30
CA GLU A 110 -4.85 3.07 9.30
C GLU A 110 -5.26 4.53 9.41
N VAL A 111 -6.56 4.77 9.35
CA VAL A 111 -7.16 6.09 9.48
C VAL A 111 -8.03 6.12 10.74
N ARG A 112 -7.86 7.15 11.56
CA ARG A 112 -8.69 7.43 12.73
C ARG A 112 -9.20 8.85 12.64
N ASP A 113 -10.51 9.02 12.78
CA ASP A 113 -11.17 10.33 12.75
C ASP A 113 -10.73 11.20 11.55
N GLY A 114 -10.70 10.58 10.36
CA GLY A 114 -10.30 11.22 9.11
C GLY A 114 -8.80 11.50 8.96
N ALA A 115 -7.96 11.05 9.88
CA ALA A 115 -6.52 11.28 9.84
C ALA A 115 -5.73 9.97 9.80
N THR A 116 -4.75 9.85 8.89
CA THR A 116 -3.85 8.71 8.87
C THR A 116 -3.01 8.68 10.15
N THR A 117 -3.07 7.58 10.88
CA THR A 117 -2.35 7.37 12.15
C THR A 117 -1.16 6.44 11.99
N ARG A 118 -1.27 5.44 11.13
CA ARG A 118 -0.20 4.50 10.82
C ARG A 118 -0.21 4.17 9.33
N GLY A 119 0.95 3.83 8.78
CA GLY A 119 1.10 3.36 7.41
C GLY A 119 2.17 2.29 7.30
N TRP A 120 1.97 1.34 6.39
CA TRP A 120 2.89 0.27 6.05
C TRP A 120 3.11 0.23 4.56
N ILE A 121 4.38 0.00 4.15
CA ILE A 121 4.75 -0.33 2.78
C ILE A 121 5.67 -1.54 2.86
N TRP A 122 5.26 -2.65 2.28
CA TRP A 122 6.07 -3.84 2.15
C TRP A 122 6.56 -4.00 0.72
N GLN A 123 7.87 -3.98 0.51
CA GLN A 123 8.53 -4.23 -0.77
C GLN A 123 9.15 -5.63 -0.75
N PRO A 124 8.44 -6.68 -1.17
CA PRO A 124 8.83 -8.06 -0.94
C PRO A 124 10.11 -8.46 -1.67
N GLN A 125 10.35 -7.90 -2.85
CA GLN A 125 11.55 -8.21 -3.65
C GLN A 125 12.82 -7.58 -3.07
N ARG A 126 12.69 -6.60 -2.17
CA ARG A 126 13.80 -5.96 -1.45
C ARG A 126 13.92 -6.44 -0.01
N GLY A 127 12.86 -7.06 0.53
CA GLY A 127 12.75 -7.39 1.94
C GLY A 127 12.63 -6.16 2.83
N ASP A 128 12.10 -5.05 2.31
CA ASP A 128 12.00 -3.78 3.02
C ASP A 128 10.58 -3.52 3.50
N LEU A 129 10.40 -3.48 4.82
CA LEU A 129 9.18 -3.09 5.49
C LEU A 129 9.31 -1.69 6.08
N TYR A 130 8.62 -0.76 5.47
CA TYR A 130 8.50 0.60 5.99
C TYR A 130 7.26 0.70 6.86
N VAL A 131 7.41 1.25 8.05
CA VAL A 131 6.32 1.52 8.98
C VAL A 131 6.43 2.95 9.47
N ALA A 132 5.34 3.69 9.42
CA ALA A 132 5.25 5.04 9.98
C ALA A 132 4.09 5.14 10.96
N GLU A 133 4.31 5.82 12.08
CA GLU A 133 3.29 6.12 13.07
C GLU A 133 3.25 7.63 13.33
N ARG A 134 2.05 8.18 13.41
CA ARG A 134 1.87 9.61 13.70
C ARG A 134 2.47 9.95 15.06
N GLY A 135 3.46 10.87 15.08
CA GLY A 135 4.20 11.24 16.29
C GLY A 135 5.30 10.26 16.70
N GLY A 136 5.35 9.07 16.10
CA GLY A 136 6.38 8.04 16.37
C GLY A 136 7.53 8.03 15.37
N GLY A 137 7.35 8.70 14.21
CA GLY A 137 8.34 8.67 13.13
C GLY A 137 8.13 7.53 12.16
N ALA A 138 9.18 7.16 11.44
CA ALA A 138 9.17 6.06 10.47
C ALA A 138 10.38 5.16 10.65
N THR A 139 10.21 3.89 10.29
CA THR A 139 11.26 2.88 10.32
C THR A 139 11.32 2.11 9.00
N CYS A 140 12.49 1.54 8.69
CA CYS A 140 12.65 0.49 7.70
C CYS A 140 13.24 -0.73 8.40
N ASN A 141 12.54 -1.85 8.34
CA ASN A 141 12.92 -3.09 9.04
C ASN A 141 13.22 -2.85 10.54
N GLY A 142 12.40 -2.01 11.20
CA GLY A 142 12.59 -1.61 12.60
C GLY A 142 13.68 -0.58 12.85
N THR A 143 14.49 -0.24 11.86
CA THR A 143 15.54 0.80 11.99
C THR A 143 14.93 2.18 11.72
N PRO A 144 15.05 3.16 12.64
CA PRO A 144 14.52 4.50 12.44
C PRO A 144 15.08 5.19 11.19
N LEU A 145 14.19 5.82 10.43
CA LEU A 145 14.55 6.65 9.29
C LEU A 145 14.79 8.10 9.76
N VAL A 146 15.96 8.62 9.46
CA VAL A 146 16.33 10.01 9.78
C VAL A 146 16.10 10.87 8.55
N ARG A 147 15.31 11.95 8.71
CA ARG A 147 15.17 12.94 7.65
C ARG A 147 16.49 13.70 7.49
N VAL A 148 17.18 13.49 6.37
CA VAL A 148 18.30 14.34 5.99
C VAL A 148 17.71 15.66 5.46
N PRO A 149 18.03 16.83 6.02
CA PRO A 149 17.62 18.11 5.45
C PRO A 149 18.14 18.20 4.00
N ALA A 150 17.32 18.66 3.08
CA ALA A 150 17.79 18.95 1.73
C ALA A 150 18.97 19.94 1.82
N SER A 151 20.10 19.61 1.20
CA SER A 151 21.23 20.53 1.13
C SER A 151 20.75 21.77 0.35
N THR A 152 20.94 22.97 0.89
CA THR A 152 20.56 24.25 0.28
C THR A 152 21.40 24.60 -0.95
N SER A 153 22.17 23.65 -1.51
CA SER A 153 23.08 23.89 -2.64
C SER A 153 22.46 23.83 -4.03
N ASP A 154 21.18 23.45 -4.15
CA ASP A 154 20.48 23.34 -5.44
C ASP A 154 19.42 24.44 -5.68
N ALA A 155 19.56 25.60 -5.07
CA ALA A 155 18.80 26.76 -5.50
C ALA A 155 19.34 27.21 -6.88
N PRO A 156 18.52 27.22 -7.95
CA PRO A 156 18.95 27.77 -9.22
C PRO A 156 19.32 29.24 -9.02
N THR A 157 20.55 29.61 -9.34
CA THR A 157 21.01 31.00 -9.38
C THR A 157 20.09 31.76 -10.33
N PRO A 158 19.49 32.89 -9.93
CA PRO A 158 18.70 33.72 -10.83
C PRO A 158 19.63 34.20 -11.96
N ASP A 159 19.26 33.81 -13.19
CA ASP A 159 19.94 34.24 -14.40
C ASP A 159 19.93 35.78 -14.47
N SER A 160 21.11 36.36 -14.41
CA SER A 160 21.31 37.81 -14.53
C SER A 160 21.08 38.16 -16.00
N ALA A 161 19.83 38.52 -16.32
CA ALA A 161 19.51 39.14 -17.59
C ALA A 161 20.33 40.42 -17.79
N LYS A 162 21.16 40.41 -18.81
CA LYS A 162 21.64 41.63 -19.49
C LYS A 162 20.93 41.77 -20.83
#